data_af15e6dd0d718a972d7fca3ab88f99d5
#
_entry.id   af15e6dd0d718a972d7fca3ab88f99d5
#
_cell.length_a   1.000
_cell.length_b   1.000
_cell.length_c   1.000
_cell.angle_alpha   90.00
_cell.angle_beta   90.00
_cell.angle_gamma   90.00
#
_symmetry.space_group_name_H-M   'P 1'
#
loop_
_entity.id
_entity.type
_entity.pdbx_description
1 polymer ?
#
loop_
_entity_poly.entity_id
_entity_poly.type
_entity_poly.pdbx_seq_one_letter_code
_entity_poly.pdbx_strand_id
1 'polypeptide(L)'
;VTGVQTCALPISVRRFDTRADRLWERLGPRFALAVCRDAKYLNWKYAEPPHVRYSMALLKRGHDMDGFVVYRHVREPQGRVTQIVDITADPSDERGIKTLARWVDREARMNDSDKIRCHITNAAIRRVLRRSGYFVVKSGIDLTVKVNAAPVGKDFYASADDWHVTLGDGELDH
;
A
#
# COMPACT_ATOMS: atom_id res chain seq x y z
N VAL A 1 16.63 29.31 11.44
CA VAL A 1 16.30 28.06 12.14
C VAL A 1 16.22 26.99 11.09
N THR A 2 17.30 26.25 10.88
CA THR A 2 17.40 25.11 9.97
C THR A 2 16.64 23.95 10.59
N GLY A 3 15.41 23.72 10.12
CA GLY A 3 14.62 22.54 10.49
C GLY A 3 15.38 21.30 10.04
N VAL A 4 15.85 20.51 10.99
CA VAL A 4 16.34 19.15 10.73
C VAL A 4 15.19 18.35 10.15
N GLN A 5 15.20 18.15 8.83
CA GLN A 5 14.28 17.22 8.18
C GLN A 5 14.60 15.83 8.71
N THR A 6 13.85 15.37 9.69
CA THR A 6 13.95 14.00 10.21
C THR A 6 13.64 13.06 9.05
N CYS A 7 14.65 12.33 8.60
CA CYS A 7 14.48 11.36 7.52
C CYS A 7 13.50 10.27 7.97
N ALA A 8 12.44 10.07 7.23
CA ALA A 8 11.49 9.01 7.51
C ALA A 8 12.18 7.65 7.25
N LEU A 9 12.16 6.76 8.24
CA LEU A 9 12.80 5.45 8.18
C LEU A 9 11.75 4.35 8.33
N PRO A 10 11.78 3.32 7.47
CA PRO A 10 10.93 2.16 7.64
C PRO A 10 11.37 1.32 8.84
N ILE A 11 10.40 0.83 9.60
CA ILE A 11 10.60 -0.13 10.69
C ILE A 11 9.63 -1.29 10.53
N SER A 12 10.11 -2.52 10.73
CA SER A 12 9.25 -3.71 10.76
C SER A 12 8.38 -3.70 12.01
N VAL A 13 7.12 -4.09 11.85
CA VAL A 13 6.16 -4.23 12.96
C VAL A 13 5.38 -5.52 12.83
N ARG A 14 4.82 -5.98 13.95
CA ARG A 14 3.93 -7.15 13.99
C ARG A 14 2.45 -6.78 14.09
N ARG A 15 2.16 -5.58 14.53
CA ARG A 15 0.81 -5.02 14.68
C ARG A 15 0.84 -3.51 14.45
N PHE A 16 -0.28 -2.97 14.03
CA PHE A 16 -0.53 -1.55 13.95
C PHE A 16 -1.08 -1.03 15.27
N ASP A 17 -0.72 0.18 15.65
CA ASP A 17 -1.22 0.88 16.82
C ASP A 17 -1.97 2.16 16.44
N THR A 18 -2.35 2.97 17.42
CA THR A 18 -3.11 4.23 17.23
C THR A 18 -2.45 5.24 16.27
N ARG A 19 -1.18 5.04 15.89
CA ARG A 19 -0.55 5.85 14.84
C ARG A 19 -1.19 5.59 13.47
N ALA A 20 -1.71 4.39 13.24
CA ALA A 20 -2.44 4.06 12.02
C ALA A 20 -3.77 4.82 11.95
N ASP A 21 -4.47 4.98 13.09
CA ASP A 21 -5.71 5.74 13.16
C ASP A 21 -5.46 7.21 12.77
N ARG A 22 -4.44 7.84 13.39
CA ARG A 22 -4.04 9.21 13.06
C ARG A 22 -3.56 9.38 11.61
N LEU A 23 -2.86 8.37 11.08
CA LEU A 23 -2.48 8.37 9.67
C LEU A 23 -3.72 8.36 8.79
N TRP A 24 -4.68 7.48 9.10
CA TRP A 24 -5.90 7.35 8.30
C TRP A 24 -6.79 8.60 8.36
N GLU A 25 -6.92 9.24 9.53
CA GLU A 25 -7.61 10.52 9.67
C GLU A 25 -7.05 11.61 8.74
N ARG A 26 -5.72 11.61 8.52
CA ARG A 26 -5.06 12.56 7.60
C ARG A 26 -5.16 12.16 6.14
N LEU A 27 -5.04 10.87 5.84
CA LEU A 27 -4.94 10.39 4.46
C LEU A 27 -6.28 10.00 3.84
N GLY A 28 -7.23 9.49 4.62
CA GLY A 28 -8.52 9.04 4.11
C GLY A 28 -9.19 10.07 3.19
N PRO A 29 -9.26 11.36 3.59
CA PRO A 29 -9.84 12.42 2.76
C PRO A 29 -9.06 12.74 1.46
N ARG A 30 -7.85 12.21 1.31
CA ARG A 30 -7.02 12.41 0.10
C ARG A 30 -7.37 11.44 -1.03
N PHE A 31 -8.19 10.45 -0.76
CA PHE A 31 -8.62 9.44 -1.72
C PHE A 31 -10.11 9.62 -2.02
N ALA A 32 -10.48 9.62 -3.30
CA ALA A 32 -11.89 9.71 -3.70
C ALA A 32 -12.67 8.46 -3.27
N LEU A 33 -11.99 7.30 -3.24
CA LEU A 33 -12.51 6.03 -2.72
C LEU A 33 -11.38 5.21 -2.13
N ALA A 34 -11.57 4.72 -0.93
CA ALA A 34 -10.66 3.80 -0.27
C ALA A 34 -11.39 3.03 0.85
N VAL A 35 -10.89 1.85 1.18
CA VAL A 35 -11.28 1.15 2.42
C VAL A 35 -10.62 1.85 3.60
N CYS A 36 -11.32 1.96 4.73
CA CYS A 36 -10.74 2.51 5.96
C CYS A 36 -9.53 1.67 6.42
N ARG A 37 -8.42 2.34 6.70
CA ARG A 37 -7.14 1.70 7.11
C ARG A 37 -6.74 2.11 8.52
N ASP A 38 -7.70 2.05 9.45
CA ASP A 38 -7.42 2.22 10.88
C ASP A 38 -6.67 1.00 11.45
N ALA A 39 -6.16 1.13 12.68
CA ALA A 39 -5.42 0.06 13.34
C ALA A 39 -6.25 -1.22 13.50
N LYS A 40 -7.55 -1.08 13.76
CA LYS A 40 -8.46 -2.22 13.92
C LYS A 40 -8.57 -3.01 12.62
N TYR A 41 -8.87 -2.34 11.50
CA TYR A 41 -8.96 -2.97 10.19
C TYR A 41 -7.64 -3.62 9.77
N LEU A 42 -6.53 -2.86 9.88
CA LEU A 42 -5.22 -3.36 9.45
C LEU A 42 -4.76 -4.58 10.27
N ASN A 43 -5.04 -4.61 11.57
CA ASN A 43 -4.71 -5.77 12.40
C ASN A 43 -5.59 -6.97 12.07
N TRP A 44 -6.90 -6.77 11.94
CA TRP A 44 -7.82 -7.82 11.51
C TRP A 44 -7.40 -8.43 10.18
N LYS A 45 -7.04 -7.57 9.20
CA LYS A 45 -6.71 -8.03 7.84
C LYS A 45 -5.32 -8.66 7.75
N TYR A 46 -4.31 -8.14 8.46
CA TYR A 46 -2.91 -8.49 8.18
C TYR A 46 -2.15 -9.10 9.37
N ALA A 47 -2.55 -8.82 10.61
CA ALA A 47 -1.85 -9.32 11.78
C ALA A 47 -2.48 -10.57 12.38
N GLU A 48 -3.79 -10.74 12.24
CA GLU A 48 -4.58 -11.78 12.89
C GLU A 48 -4.84 -13.04 12.05
N PRO A 49 -4.83 -13.01 10.69
CA PRO A 49 -5.12 -14.21 9.92
C PRO A 49 -4.10 -15.33 10.20
N PRO A 50 -4.56 -16.53 10.62
CA PRO A 50 -3.66 -17.61 10.98
C PRO A 50 -3.07 -18.35 9.76
N HIS A 51 -3.71 -18.22 8.61
CA HIS A 51 -3.40 -18.98 7.39
C HIS A 51 -2.51 -18.22 6.41
N VAL A 52 -2.33 -16.91 6.60
CA VAL A 52 -1.47 -16.08 5.75
C VAL A 52 -0.49 -15.30 6.61
N ARG A 53 0.78 -15.29 6.22
CA ARG A 53 1.81 -14.48 6.90
C ARG A 53 2.15 -13.26 6.06
N TYR A 54 1.83 -12.11 6.62
CA TYR A 54 2.21 -10.83 6.08
C TYR A 54 3.41 -10.26 6.83
N SER A 55 4.26 -9.57 6.09
CA SER A 55 5.30 -8.70 6.64
C SER A 55 4.82 -7.26 6.52
N MET A 56 5.03 -6.49 7.58
CA MET A 56 4.54 -5.12 7.67
C MET A 56 5.67 -4.18 8.06
N ALA A 57 5.74 -3.02 7.41
CA ALA A 57 6.67 -1.98 7.76
C ALA A 57 5.98 -0.62 7.79
N LEU A 58 6.30 0.17 8.82
CA LEU A 58 5.84 1.55 8.97
C LEU A 58 6.89 2.52 8.49
N LEU A 59 6.50 3.55 7.76
CA LEU A 59 7.32 4.71 7.50
C LEU A 59 7.20 5.66 8.70
N LYS A 60 8.23 5.68 9.54
CA LYS A 60 8.23 6.47 10.78
C LYS A 60 8.92 7.82 10.55
N ARG A 61 8.28 8.90 10.99
CA ARG A 61 8.86 10.24 11.08
C ARG A 61 8.67 10.78 12.50
N GLY A 62 9.77 10.85 13.27
CA GLY A 62 9.67 11.18 14.69
C GLY A 62 8.86 10.13 15.46
N HIS A 63 7.81 10.56 16.13
CA HIS A 63 6.88 9.71 16.87
C HIS A 63 5.68 9.23 16.04
N ASP A 64 5.45 9.82 14.86
CA ASP A 64 4.31 9.52 14.02
C ASP A 64 4.62 8.55 12.90
N MET A 65 3.55 8.11 12.25
CA MET A 65 3.55 7.24 11.08
C MET A 65 3.13 8.07 9.86
N ASP A 66 3.94 8.04 8.80
CA ASP A 66 3.67 8.75 7.54
C ASP A 66 3.21 7.84 6.42
N GLY A 67 3.27 6.55 6.65
CA GLY A 67 2.81 5.55 5.70
C GLY A 67 3.16 4.14 6.17
N PHE A 68 2.75 3.16 5.40
CA PHE A 68 3.09 1.76 5.64
C PHE A 68 3.10 0.96 4.35
N VAL A 69 3.71 -0.20 4.42
CA VAL A 69 3.62 -1.23 3.39
C VAL A 69 3.38 -2.58 4.03
N VAL A 70 2.49 -3.35 3.42
CA VAL A 70 2.23 -4.76 3.74
C VAL A 70 2.62 -5.59 2.53
N TYR A 71 3.41 -6.63 2.73
CA TYR A 71 3.86 -7.50 1.68
C TYR A 71 3.95 -8.94 2.18
N ARG A 72 4.00 -9.88 1.24
CA ARG A 72 4.27 -11.28 1.51
C ARG A 72 5.17 -11.89 0.44
N HIS A 73 5.82 -12.98 0.78
CA HIS A 73 6.58 -13.78 -0.16
C HIS A 73 5.77 -15.02 -0.54
N VAL A 74 5.55 -15.22 -1.82
CA VAL A 74 4.80 -16.36 -2.36
C VAL A 74 5.66 -17.14 -3.33
N ARG A 75 5.46 -18.45 -3.40
CA ARG A 75 6.06 -19.31 -4.40
C ARG A 75 5.00 -19.63 -5.44
N GLU A 76 5.27 -19.25 -6.68
CA GLU A 76 4.46 -19.57 -7.85
C GLU A 76 5.18 -20.62 -8.72
N PRO A 77 4.49 -21.29 -9.66
CA PRO A 77 5.15 -22.22 -10.57
C PRO A 77 6.30 -21.59 -11.37
N GLN A 78 6.22 -20.27 -11.62
CA GLN A 78 7.18 -19.50 -12.40
C GLN A 78 8.26 -18.80 -11.54
N GLY A 79 8.36 -19.12 -10.24
CA GLY A 79 9.38 -18.56 -9.36
C GLY A 79 8.86 -17.96 -8.05
N ARG A 80 9.75 -17.27 -7.33
CA ARG A 80 9.44 -16.60 -6.07
C ARG A 80 8.99 -15.16 -6.34
N VAL A 81 7.93 -14.76 -5.70
CA VAL A 81 7.34 -13.43 -5.86
C VAL A 81 7.22 -12.73 -4.52
N THR A 82 7.75 -11.53 -4.42
CA THR A 82 7.36 -10.62 -3.33
C THR A 82 6.15 -9.83 -3.80
N GLN A 83 5.05 -9.98 -3.11
CA GLN A 83 3.78 -9.35 -3.43
C GLN A 83 3.53 -8.19 -2.46
N ILE A 84 3.50 -6.96 -2.97
CA ILE A 84 3.01 -5.81 -2.22
C ILE A 84 1.49 -5.93 -2.18
N VAL A 85 0.95 -6.16 -0.99
CA VAL A 85 -0.47 -6.35 -0.73
C VAL A 85 -1.15 -5.02 -0.47
N ASP A 86 -0.50 -4.16 0.32
CA ASP A 86 -0.97 -2.79 0.58
C ASP A 86 0.24 -1.85 0.67
N ILE A 87 0.12 -0.66 0.11
CA ILE A 87 1.09 0.42 0.26
C ILE A 87 0.33 1.73 0.37
N THR A 88 0.38 2.35 1.54
CA THR A 88 -0.38 3.56 1.87
C THR A 88 0.55 4.63 2.41
N ALA A 89 0.55 5.76 1.76
CA ALA A 89 1.24 6.98 2.15
C ALA A 89 0.55 8.18 1.50
N ASP A 90 0.91 9.40 1.89
CA ASP A 90 0.42 10.60 1.22
C ASP A 90 0.80 10.52 -0.28
N PRO A 91 -0.17 10.58 -1.21
CA PRO A 91 0.11 10.55 -2.65
C PRO A 91 1.07 11.65 -3.12
N SER A 92 1.21 12.74 -2.36
CA SER A 92 2.15 13.82 -2.63
C SER A 92 3.55 13.61 -2.02
N ASP A 93 3.71 12.65 -1.10
CA ASP A 93 5.01 12.32 -0.50
C ASP A 93 5.77 11.28 -1.35
N GLU A 94 6.30 11.73 -2.51
CA GLU A 94 7.09 10.87 -3.40
C GLU A 94 8.28 10.20 -2.67
N ARG A 95 8.90 10.90 -1.71
CA ARG A 95 10.04 10.37 -0.95
C ARG A 95 9.63 9.24 -0.02
N GLY A 96 8.52 9.39 0.68
CA GLY A 96 7.97 8.37 1.56
C GLY A 96 7.59 7.11 0.79
N ILE A 97 6.86 7.26 -0.30
CA ILE A 97 6.47 6.14 -1.18
C ILE A 97 7.72 5.41 -1.71
N LYS A 98 8.70 6.16 -2.20
CA LYS A 98 9.96 5.59 -2.71
C LYS A 98 10.74 4.85 -1.61
N THR A 99 10.69 5.36 -0.38
CA THR A 99 11.37 4.73 0.77
C THR A 99 10.69 3.40 1.13
N LEU A 100 9.35 3.32 1.11
CA LEU A 100 8.61 2.08 1.30
C LEU A 100 8.88 1.07 0.17
N ALA A 101 8.91 1.52 -1.08
CA ALA A 101 9.24 0.66 -2.22
C ALA A 101 10.66 0.05 -2.08
N ARG A 102 11.66 0.87 -1.75
CA ARG A 102 13.03 0.40 -1.51
C ARG A 102 13.16 -0.58 -0.34
N TRP A 103 12.33 -0.41 0.68
CA TRP A 103 12.26 -1.40 1.76
C TRP A 103 11.86 -2.76 1.21
N VAL A 104 10.78 -2.81 0.41
CA VAL A 104 10.31 -4.06 -0.19
C VAL A 104 11.34 -4.63 -1.18
N ASP A 105 12.03 -3.79 -1.95
CA ASP A 105 13.12 -4.22 -2.85
C ASP A 105 14.24 -4.95 -2.07
N ARG A 106 14.61 -4.43 -0.89
CA ARG A 106 15.59 -5.07 -0.03
C ARG A 106 15.09 -6.42 0.49
N GLU A 107 13.87 -6.46 1.00
CA GLU A 107 13.26 -7.68 1.53
C GLU A 107 13.10 -8.76 0.44
N ALA A 108 12.74 -8.35 -0.78
CA ALA A 108 12.64 -9.25 -1.92
C ALA A 108 13.99 -9.89 -2.27
N ARG A 109 15.08 -9.09 -2.28
CA ARG A 109 16.43 -9.62 -2.50
C ARG A 109 16.86 -10.58 -1.41
N MET A 110 16.56 -10.28 -0.14
CA MET A 110 16.90 -11.15 1.00
C MET A 110 16.15 -12.48 0.97
N ASN A 111 15.01 -12.53 0.26
CA ASN A 111 14.20 -13.75 0.06
C ASN A 111 14.39 -14.38 -1.32
N ASP A 112 15.40 -13.99 -2.08
CA ASP A 112 15.68 -14.47 -3.44
C ASP A 112 14.44 -14.43 -4.33
N SER A 113 13.68 -13.35 -4.27
CA SER A 113 12.48 -13.18 -5.10
C SER A 113 12.86 -12.77 -6.51
N ASP A 114 12.32 -13.48 -7.50
CA ASP A 114 12.58 -13.22 -8.92
C ASP A 114 11.88 -11.94 -9.39
N LYS A 115 10.78 -11.58 -8.75
CA LYS A 115 10.00 -10.38 -9.10
C LYS A 115 9.25 -9.82 -7.89
N ILE A 116 8.93 -8.52 -7.99
CA ILE A 116 8.02 -7.85 -7.07
C ILE A 116 6.76 -7.48 -7.86
N ARG A 117 5.60 -7.75 -7.29
CA ARG A 117 4.30 -7.44 -7.88
C ARG A 117 3.49 -6.54 -6.97
N CYS A 118 2.85 -5.53 -7.55
CA CYS A 118 1.97 -4.60 -6.84
C CYS A 118 0.72 -4.35 -7.69
N HIS A 119 -0.45 -4.42 -7.07
CA HIS A 119 -1.71 -3.96 -7.67
C HIS A 119 -2.16 -2.72 -6.91
N ILE A 120 -2.32 -1.62 -7.62
CA ILE A 120 -2.75 -0.35 -7.05
C ILE A 120 -3.41 0.53 -8.10
N THR A 121 -4.54 1.13 -7.75
CA THR A 121 -5.27 2.04 -8.64
C THR A 121 -4.73 3.46 -8.61
N ASN A 122 -4.26 3.94 -7.44
CA ASN A 122 -3.84 5.32 -7.27
C ASN A 122 -2.71 5.72 -8.22
N ALA A 123 -2.98 6.69 -9.11
CA ALA A 123 -2.05 7.11 -10.16
C ALA A 123 -0.79 7.77 -9.62
N ALA A 124 -0.91 8.55 -8.52
CA ALA A 124 0.25 9.23 -7.94
C ALA A 124 1.25 8.21 -7.36
N ILE A 125 0.77 7.23 -6.58
CA ILE A 125 1.61 6.17 -6.02
C ILE A 125 2.18 5.32 -7.17
N ARG A 126 1.38 4.94 -8.16
CA ARG A 126 1.82 4.18 -9.33
C ARG A 126 2.92 4.90 -10.11
N ARG A 127 2.85 6.24 -10.24
CA ARG A 127 3.88 7.05 -10.89
C ARG A 127 5.22 6.96 -10.15
N VAL A 128 5.20 7.02 -8.82
CA VAL A 128 6.42 6.90 -8.01
C VAL A 128 7.03 5.51 -8.14
N LEU A 129 6.20 4.45 -8.09
CA LEU A 129 6.66 3.08 -8.30
C LEU A 129 7.33 2.93 -9.67
N ARG A 130 6.72 3.47 -10.74
CA ARG A 130 7.34 3.46 -12.08
C ARG A 130 8.70 4.14 -12.12
N ARG A 131 8.86 5.28 -11.47
CA ARG A 131 10.15 5.98 -11.32
C ARG A 131 11.16 5.22 -10.43
N SER A 132 10.68 4.21 -9.70
CA SER A 132 11.50 3.31 -8.86
C SER A 132 11.84 1.99 -9.55
N GLY A 133 11.56 1.85 -10.85
CA GLY A 133 11.92 0.67 -11.65
C GLY A 133 10.79 -0.33 -11.87
N TYR A 134 9.58 -0.06 -11.34
CA TYR A 134 8.42 -0.88 -11.64
C TYR A 134 7.87 -0.52 -13.02
N PHE A 135 7.40 -1.50 -13.77
CA PHE A 135 6.72 -1.27 -15.04
C PHE A 135 5.29 -1.82 -14.98
N VAL A 136 4.40 -1.17 -15.73
CA VAL A 136 2.99 -1.56 -15.76
C VAL A 136 2.82 -2.72 -16.73
N VAL A 137 2.20 -3.80 -16.24
CA VAL A 137 1.77 -4.93 -17.06
C VAL A 137 0.25 -5.01 -17.05
N LYS A 138 -0.34 -5.52 -18.12
CA LYS A 138 -1.77 -5.83 -18.13
C LYS A 138 -2.01 -6.96 -17.13
N SER A 139 -2.79 -6.70 -16.09
CA SER A 139 -3.22 -7.73 -15.15
C SER A 139 -4.55 -8.32 -15.63
N GLY A 140 -4.79 -9.60 -15.37
CA GLY A 140 -6.11 -10.21 -15.58
C GLY A 140 -7.12 -9.88 -14.48
N ILE A 141 -6.87 -8.87 -13.66
CA ILE A 141 -7.71 -8.46 -12.54
C ILE A 141 -8.43 -7.18 -12.96
N ASP A 142 -9.75 -7.26 -13.06
CA ASP A 142 -10.61 -6.13 -13.36
C ASP A 142 -11.29 -5.62 -12.09
N LEU A 143 -11.26 -4.32 -11.88
CA LEU A 143 -12.02 -3.67 -10.83
C LEU A 143 -13.43 -3.38 -11.36
N THR A 144 -14.43 -4.07 -10.80
CA THR A 144 -15.83 -3.86 -11.15
C THR A 144 -16.55 -3.14 -10.03
N VAL A 145 -17.24 -2.06 -10.35
CA VAL A 145 -18.00 -1.26 -9.39
C VAL A 145 -19.44 -1.16 -9.81
N LYS A 146 -20.36 -1.44 -8.89
CA LYS A 146 -21.80 -1.22 -9.06
C LYS A 146 -22.27 -0.11 -8.14
N VAL A 147 -22.92 0.89 -8.70
CA VAL A 147 -23.50 1.99 -7.94
C VAL A 147 -24.98 1.72 -7.75
N ASN A 148 -25.42 1.62 -6.50
CA ASN A 148 -26.81 1.32 -6.14
C ASN A 148 -27.62 2.56 -5.74
N ALA A 149 -26.95 3.65 -5.36
CA ALA A 149 -27.59 4.91 -5.00
C ALA A 149 -26.74 6.09 -5.48
N ALA A 150 -27.34 7.01 -6.21
CA ALA A 150 -26.68 8.26 -6.54
C ALA A 150 -26.83 9.26 -5.38
N PRO A 151 -25.83 10.07 -5.06
CA PRO A 151 -25.48 11.18 -5.94
C PRO A 151 -23.97 11.29 -6.21
N VAL A 152 -23.40 10.30 -6.84
CA VAL A 152 -22.01 10.40 -7.26
C VAL A 152 -22.02 10.72 -8.75
N GLY A 153 -21.41 11.83 -9.15
CA GLY A 153 -21.36 12.26 -10.53
C GLY A 153 -20.67 11.22 -11.43
N LYS A 154 -20.98 11.23 -12.72
CA LYS A 154 -20.38 10.30 -13.70
C LYS A 154 -18.86 10.37 -13.70
N ASP A 155 -18.28 11.51 -13.40
CA ASP A 155 -16.82 11.72 -13.34
C ASP A 155 -16.14 10.90 -12.25
N PHE A 156 -16.86 10.55 -11.18
CA PHE A 156 -16.34 9.68 -10.12
C PHE A 156 -15.98 8.27 -10.63
N TYR A 157 -16.66 7.81 -11.68
CA TYR A 157 -16.41 6.47 -12.27
C TYR A 157 -15.57 6.52 -13.53
N ALA A 158 -15.26 7.72 -14.04
CA ALA A 158 -14.52 7.87 -15.28
C ALA A 158 -13.07 7.40 -15.15
N SER A 159 -12.50 7.49 -13.94
CA SER A 159 -11.15 7.01 -13.67
C SER A 159 -11.05 6.53 -12.21
N ALA A 160 -10.29 5.47 -11.99
CA ALA A 160 -9.90 4.99 -10.65
C ALA A 160 -8.56 5.61 -10.19
N ASP A 161 -8.04 6.61 -10.86
CA ASP A 161 -6.72 7.18 -10.61
C ASP A 161 -6.61 7.87 -9.24
N ASP A 162 -7.72 8.43 -8.73
CA ASP A 162 -7.82 9.03 -7.40
C ASP A 162 -8.34 8.06 -6.33
N TRP A 163 -8.62 6.82 -6.71
CA TRP A 163 -9.01 5.78 -5.79
C TRP A 163 -7.76 5.15 -5.17
N HIS A 164 -7.92 4.61 -3.97
CA HIS A 164 -6.88 3.85 -3.31
C HIS A 164 -7.36 2.42 -3.05
N VAL A 165 -7.30 1.60 -4.08
CA VAL A 165 -7.59 0.17 -4.04
C VAL A 165 -6.30 -0.59 -4.31
N THR A 166 -6.00 -1.52 -3.42
CA THR A 166 -4.81 -2.37 -3.48
C THR A 166 -5.20 -3.84 -3.55
N LEU A 167 -4.24 -4.73 -3.69
CA LEU A 167 -4.51 -6.17 -3.69
C LEU A 167 -5.22 -6.61 -2.40
N GLY A 168 -4.85 -6.03 -1.27
CA GLY A 168 -5.43 -6.33 0.04
C GLY A 168 -6.91 -5.98 0.17
N ASP A 169 -7.45 -5.13 -0.68
CA ASP A 169 -8.87 -4.79 -0.67
C ASP A 169 -9.74 -5.84 -1.40
N GLY A 170 -9.13 -6.80 -2.07
CA GLY A 170 -9.79 -7.91 -2.76
C GLY A 170 -9.65 -9.25 -2.04
N GLU A 171 -10.26 -10.30 -2.61
CA GLU A 171 -10.15 -11.68 -2.13
C GLU A 171 -8.94 -12.44 -2.72
N LEU A 172 -8.13 -11.77 -3.54
CA LEU A 172 -7.05 -12.39 -4.32
C LEU A 172 -5.73 -12.53 -3.56
N ASP A 173 -5.71 -12.17 -2.31
CA ASP A 173 -4.53 -12.25 -1.47
C ASP A 173 -4.51 -13.46 -0.51
N HIS A 174 -5.43 -14.40 -0.71
CA HIS A 174 -5.56 -15.64 0.08
C HIS A 174 -4.84 -16.82 -0.55
#